data_8e7fede7d2af976489fe860173c87f76
#
_entry.id   8e7fede7d2af976489fe860173c87f76
#
_cell.length_a   1.000
_cell.length_b   1.000
_cell.length_c   1.000
_cell.angle_alpha   90.00
_cell.angle_beta   90.00
_cell.angle_gamma   90.00
#
_symmetry.space_group_name_H-M   'P 1'
#
loop_
_entity.id
_entity.type
_entity.pdbx_description
1 polymer ?
#
loop_
_entity_poly.entity_id
_entity_poly.type
_entity_poly.pdbx_seq_one_letter_code
_entity_poly.pdbx_strand_id
1 'polypeptide(L)'
;MEIKITRTTRPFAKPIAQEAAGTLGFGKYFSDHMFLMDYDPENGWHDARIEPYHPLTLDPASVVLHYGQEIFEGMKAYRSKDDEILFFRARKNAERWNQSAERMCMPTMDPDMYLEALNAIVNVERDWVPHAYGTSLVLRPAMIAVDPFLGVHPSSRYLFFILCAPSGAYFKNGMNPVNI
;
A
#
# COMPACT_ATOMS: atom_id res chain seq x y z
N MET A 1 11.71 -11.51 6.33
CA MET A 1 10.85 -11.51 7.55
C MET A 1 9.83 -12.63 7.48
N GLU A 2 9.32 -13.11 8.63
CA GLU A 2 8.18 -14.03 8.64
C GLU A 2 6.88 -13.25 8.41
N ILE A 3 6.06 -13.69 7.44
CA ILE A 3 4.78 -13.03 7.09
C ILE A 3 3.66 -14.04 7.26
N LYS A 4 2.76 -13.78 8.21
CA LYS A 4 1.57 -14.61 8.41
C LYS A 4 0.52 -14.29 7.34
N ILE A 5 0.04 -15.30 6.60
CA ILE A 5 -0.95 -15.10 5.54
C ILE A 5 -2.27 -15.75 5.93
N THR A 6 -3.32 -14.94 6.01
CA THR A 6 -4.71 -15.37 6.21
C THR A 6 -5.52 -15.03 4.97
N ARG A 7 -5.97 -16.03 4.22
CA ARG A 7 -6.74 -15.79 2.99
C ARG A 7 -8.22 -15.59 3.28
N THR A 8 -8.86 -14.69 2.52
CA THR A 8 -10.30 -14.50 2.60
C THR A 8 -11.05 -15.72 2.10
N THR A 9 -12.18 -16.01 2.73
CA THR A 9 -13.18 -16.99 2.24
C THR A 9 -14.28 -16.33 1.42
N ARG A 10 -14.28 -14.99 1.32
CA ARG A 10 -15.30 -14.18 0.61
C ARG A 10 -14.59 -13.14 -0.26
N PRO A 11 -14.00 -13.53 -1.40
CA PRO A 11 -13.31 -12.59 -2.27
C PRO A 11 -14.27 -11.55 -2.85
N PHE A 12 -13.77 -10.36 -3.09
CA PHE A 12 -14.51 -9.31 -3.79
C PHE A 12 -14.72 -9.67 -5.26
N ALA A 13 -15.79 -9.15 -5.85
CA ALA A 13 -15.98 -9.23 -7.29
C ALA A 13 -14.95 -8.36 -8.01
N LYS A 14 -14.11 -8.97 -8.85
CA LYS A 14 -13.14 -8.23 -9.66
C LYS A 14 -13.86 -7.37 -10.69
N PRO A 15 -13.42 -6.12 -10.94
CA PRO A 15 -14.05 -5.20 -11.87
C PRO A 15 -13.68 -5.50 -13.35
N ILE A 16 -13.90 -6.73 -13.80
CA ILE A 16 -13.50 -7.21 -15.15
C ILE A 16 -14.21 -6.42 -16.26
N ALA A 17 -15.50 -6.12 -16.08
CA ALA A 17 -16.27 -5.34 -17.07
C ALA A 17 -15.73 -3.90 -17.17
N GLN A 18 -15.35 -3.28 -16.06
CA GLN A 18 -14.76 -1.95 -16.01
C GLN A 18 -13.35 -1.92 -16.58
N GLU A 19 -12.57 -2.98 -16.37
CA GLU A 19 -11.26 -3.15 -17.00
C GLU A 19 -11.39 -3.22 -18.52
N ALA A 20 -12.26 -4.09 -19.04
CA ALA A 20 -12.53 -4.24 -20.47
C ALA A 20 -13.06 -2.95 -21.13
N ALA A 21 -13.88 -2.19 -20.40
CA ALA A 21 -14.43 -0.92 -20.86
C ALA A 21 -13.49 0.29 -20.69
N GLY A 22 -12.30 0.10 -20.06
CA GLY A 22 -11.38 1.21 -19.76
C GLY A 22 -11.89 2.18 -18.70
N THR A 23 -12.82 1.76 -17.84
CA THR A 23 -13.51 2.61 -16.86
C THR A 23 -13.16 2.29 -15.40
N LEU A 24 -12.06 1.57 -15.15
CA LEU A 24 -11.60 1.24 -13.79
C LEU A 24 -11.46 2.49 -12.89
N GLY A 25 -10.98 3.60 -13.48
CA GLY A 25 -10.68 4.80 -12.70
C GLY A 25 -9.48 4.59 -11.76
N PHE A 26 -9.43 5.37 -10.68
CA PHE A 26 -8.36 5.31 -9.67
C PHE A 26 -8.95 5.20 -8.28
N GLY A 27 -8.49 4.21 -7.48
CA GLY A 27 -8.85 4.07 -6.07
C GLY A 27 -10.32 3.76 -5.77
N LYS A 28 -11.06 3.17 -6.72
CA LYS A 28 -12.46 2.80 -6.55
C LYS A 28 -12.69 1.37 -6.10
N TYR A 29 -11.80 0.49 -6.49
CA TYR A 29 -11.83 -0.94 -6.20
C TYR A 29 -10.61 -1.30 -5.39
N PHE A 30 -10.76 -2.21 -4.44
CA PHE A 30 -9.65 -2.71 -3.63
C PHE A 30 -9.55 -4.23 -3.80
N SER A 31 -8.33 -4.74 -3.65
CA SER A 31 -8.09 -6.18 -3.67
C SER A 31 -8.60 -6.86 -2.40
N ASP A 32 -8.57 -8.19 -2.41
CA ASP A 32 -9.14 -9.03 -1.35
C ASP A 32 -8.40 -8.92 -0.02
N HIS A 33 -7.11 -8.58 -0.04
CA HIS A 33 -6.26 -8.55 1.14
C HIS A 33 -5.49 -7.23 1.24
N MET A 34 -5.00 -6.96 2.44
CA MET A 34 -4.05 -5.90 2.74
C MET A 34 -2.87 -6.46 3.54
N PHE A 35 -1.71 -5.83 3.41
CA PHE A 35 -0.55 -6.10 4.26
C PHE A 35 -0.58 -5.16 5.46
N LEU A 36 -0.21 -5.67 6.63
CA LEU A 36 -0.03 -4.89 7.85
C LEU A 36 1.25 -5.31 8.56
N MET A 37 1.87 -4.36 9.26
CA MET A 37 3.02 -4.60 10.12
C MET A 37 3.06 -3.52 11.20
N ASP A 38 3.32 -3.91 12.43
CA ASP A 38 3.37 -3.01 13.56
C ASP A 38 4.82 -2.59 13.85
N TYR A 39 4.96 -1.44 14.51
CA TYR A 39 6.22 -0.95 15.04
C TYR A 39 6.05 -0.43 16.47
N ASP A 40 6.94 -0.84 17.35
CA ASP A 40 7.18 -0.21 18.65
C ASP A 40 8.68 -0.22 18.98
N PRO A 41 9.14 0.57 20.01
CA PRO A 41 10.56 0.66 20.35
C PRO A 41 11.16 -0.63 20.93
N GLU A 42 10.35 -1.53 21.49
CA GLU A 42 10.83 -2.76 22.12
C GLU A 42 11.11 -3.84 21.08
N ASN A 43 10.23 -3.97 20.09
CA ASN A 43 10.26 -5.04 19.08
C ASN A 43 10.75 -4.56 17.71
N GLY A 44 10.82 -3.25 17.48
CA GLY A 44 11.03 -2.70 16.15
C GLY A 44 9.86 -3.04 15.21
N TRP A 45 10.13 -3.32 13.96
CA TRP A 45 9.13 -3.80 12.99
C TRP A 45 8.79 -5.26 13.27
N HIS A 46 7.51 -5.57 13.55
CA HIS A 46 7.06 -6.90 13.94
C HIS A 46 5.62 -7.21 13.47
N ASP A 47 5.17 -8.43 13.66
CA ASP A 47 3.83 -8.93 13.33
C ASP A 47 3.42 -8.64 11.87
N ALA A 48 4.34 -8.93 10.93
CA ALA A 48 4.05 -8.79 9.50
C ALA A 48 2.98 -9.81 9.08
N ARG A 49 1.90 -9.30 8.48
CA ARG A 49 0.75 -10.14 8.13
C ARG A 49 0.04 -9.65 6.86
N ILE A 50 -0.52 -10.61 6.12
CA ILE A 50 -1.46 -10.36 5.03
C ILE A 50 -2.78 -10.97 5.46
N GLU A 51 -3.82 -10.16 5.48
CA GLU A 51 -5.15 -10.56 5.93
C GLU A 51 -6.26 -9.96 5.05
N PRO A 52 -7.49 -10.47 5.12
CA PRO A 52 -8.60 -9.93 4.34
C PRO A 52 -8.76 -8.42 4.56
N TYR A 53 -9.04 -7.67 3.48
CA TYR A 53 -9.30 -6.24 3.56
C TYR A 53 -10.46 -5.93 4.50
N HIS A 54 -10.22 -5.06 5.48
CA HIS A 54 -11.21 -4.63 6.47
C HIS A 54 -10.93 -3.20 6.96
N PRO A 55 -11.88 -2.53 7.62
CA PRO A 55 -11.64 -1.26 8.30
C PRO A 55 -10.58 -1.40 9.40
N LEU A 56 -9.69 -0.41 9.53
CA LEU A 56 -8.76 -0.34 10.66
C LEU A 56 -9.50 0.12 11.92
N THR A 57 -9.23 -0.53 13.06
CA THR A 57 -9.71 -0.09 14.36
C THR A 57 -8.62 0.75 15.03
N LEU A 58 -8.91 2.01 15.29
CA LEU A 58 -7.99 2.96 15.94
C LEU A 58 -8.60 3.46 17.24
N ASP A 59 -7.74 3.68 18.25
CA ASP A 59 -8.13 4.45 19.42
C ASP A 59 -8.45 5.89 19.01
N PRO A 60 -9.55 6.52 19.49
CA PRO A 60 -9.89 7.88 19.12
C PRO A 60 -8.83 8.92 19.52
N ALA A 61 -7.94 8.60 20.47
CA ALA A 61 -6.80 9.43 20.84
C ALA A 61 -5.53 9.17 19.99
N SER A 62 -5.59 8.29 18.97
CA SER A 62 -4.43 8.03 18.10
C SER A 62 -3.86 9.31 17.50
N VAL A 63 -2.55 9.47 17.57
CA VAL A 63 -1.82 10.68 17.15
C VAL A 63 -2.16 11.10 15.72
N VAL A 64 -2.33 10.15 14.80
CA VAL A 64 -2.69 10.44 13.41
C VAL A 64 -4.00 11.22 13.27
N LEU A 65 -4.99 10.96 14.14
CA LEU A 65 -6.30 11.61 14.08
C LEU A 65 -6.28 13.10 14.55
N HIS A 66 -5.26 13.48 15.31
CA HIS A 66 -5.14 14.81 15.91
C HIS A 66 -4.05 15.66 15.26
N TYR A 67 -2.95 15.06 14.87
CA TYR A 67 -1.77 15.78 14.37
C TYR A 67 -1.36 15.36 12.94
N GLY A 68 -2.05 14.39 12.34
CA GLY A 68 -1.77 13.97 10.97
C GLY A 68 -0.35 13.40 10.80
N GLN A 69 0.23 12.76 11.84
CA GLN A 69 1.55 12.15 11.71
C GLN A 69 1.42 10.86 10.92
N GLU A 70 1.59 11.00 9.61
CA GLU A 70 1.51 9.89 8.65
C GLU A 70 2.42 10.15 7.45
N ILE A 71 2.80 9.08 6.77
CA ILE A 71 3.45 9.11 5.46
C ILE A 71 2.83 8.06 4.55
N PHE A 72 2.92 8.30 3.23
CA PHE A 72 2.54 7.30 2.25
C PHE A 72 3.44 7.35 1.01
N GLU A 73 3.42 6.26 0.26
CA GLU A 73 4.02 6.13 -1.05
C GLU A 73 2.99 5.67 -2.08
N GLY A 74 3.30 5.85 -3.34
CA GLY A 74 2.51 5.35 -4.45
C GLY A 74 3.39 4.68 -5.49
N MET A 75 3.06 3.45 -5.82
CA MET A 75 3.72 2.71 -6.88
C MET A 75 2.75 1.79 -7.59
N LYS A 76 3.22 1.12 -8.63
CA LYS A 76 2.37 0.29 -9.48
C LYS A 76 3.05 -1.04 -9.77
N ALA A 77 2.25 -2.10 -9.76
CA ALA A 77 2.60 -3.39 -10.34
C ALA A 77 1.94 -3.53 -11.72
N TYR A 78 2.70 -4.02 -12.67
CA TYR A 78 2.27 -4.18 -14.06
C TYR A 78 2.37 -5.64 -14.46
N ARG A 79 1.42 -6.10 -15.29
CA ARG A 79 1.50 -7.42 -15.92
C ARG A 79 2.17 -7.29 -17.28
N SER A 80 3.23 -8.07 -17.50
CA SER A 80 3.92 -8.16 -18.79
C SER A 80 3.13 -9.04 -19.77
N LYS A 81 3.59 -9.08 -21.04
CA LYS A 81 3.02 -9.97 -22.08
C LYS A 81 3.28 -11.44 -21.75
N ASP A 82 4.32 -11.74 -21.00
CA ASP A 82 4.72 -13.09 -20.58
C ASP A 82 4.12 -13.48 -19.22
N ASP A 83 3.09 -12.75 -18.78
CA ASP A 83 2.38 -12.94 -17.50
C ASP A 83 3.27 -12.72 -16.25
N GLU A 84 4.38 -12.03 -16.38
CA GLU A 84 5.21 -11.64 -15.24
C GLU A 84 4.68 -10.37 -14.58
N ILE A 85 4.83 -10.27 -13.26
CA ILE A 85 4.48 -9.04 -12.54
C ILE A 85 5.74 -8.23 -12.27
N LEU A 86 5.73 -7.00 -12.74
CA LEU A 86 6.88 -6.10 -12.75
C LEU A 86 6.64 -4.84 -11.93
N PHE A 87 7.67 -4.41 -11.20
CA PHE A 87 7.74 -3.11 -10.57
C PHE A 87 8.75 -2.22 -11.31
N PHE A 88 8.47 -0.94 -11.38
CA PHE A 88 9.43 0.03 -11.91
C PHE A 88 10.16 0.74 -10.78
N ARG A 89 11.45 0.45 -10.61
CA ARG A 89 12.37 1.11 -9.67
C ARG A 89 11.88 1.14 -8.21
N ALA A 90 11.24 0.08 -7.73
CA ALA A 90 10.62 0.02 -6.40
C ALA A 90 11.58 0.39 -5.25
N ARG A 91 12.90 0.10 -5.36
CA ARG A 91 13.90 0.51 -4.37
C ARG A 91 13.97 2.04 -4.19
N LYS A 92 13.72 2.82 -5.26
CA LYS A 92 13.69 4.29 -5.14
C LYS A 92 12.47 4.79 -4.36
N ASN A 93 11.36 4.05 -4.39
CA ASN A 93 10.22 4.32 -3.52
C ASN A 93 10.56 4.01 -2.05
N ALA A 94 11.25 2.90 -1.77
CA ALA A 94 11.71 2.57 -0.41
C ALA A 94 12.70 3.62 0.15
N GLU A 95 13.62 4.11 -0.68
CA GLU A 95 14.55 5.19 -0.29
C GLU A 95 13.79 6.50 0.02
N ARG A 96 12.81 6.89 -0.81
CA ARG A 96 11.98 8.09 -0.59
C ARG A 96 11.05 7.94 0.62
N TRP A 97 10.54 6.73 0.86
CA TRP A 97 9.82 6.39 2.08
C TRP A 97 10.63 6.74 3.33
N ASN A 98 11.90 6.30 3.39
CA ASN A 98 12.78 6.59 4.52
C ASN A 98 13.07 8.08 4.67
N GLN A 99 13.28 8.83 3.58
CA GLN A 99 13.42 10.29 3.62
C GLN A 99 12.15 10.97 4.22
N SER A 100 10.96 10.47 3.85
CA SER A 100 9.71 10.96 4.39
C SER A 100 9.55 10.62 5.88
N ALA A 101 9.92 9.39 6.27
CA ALA A 101 9.89 8.94 7.66
C ALA A 101 10.81 9.78 8.55
N GLU A 102 12.06 10.00 8.13
CA GLU A 102 13.02 10.87 8.84
C GLU A 102 12.46 12.30 9.00
N ARG A 103 11.88 12.85 7.93
CA ARG A 103 11.32 14.21 7.96
C ARG A 103 10.15 14.35 8.94
N MET A 104 9.35 13.28 9.10
CA MET A 104 8.18 13.22 9.98
C MET A 104 8.51 12.68 11.38
N CYS A 105 9.79 12.46 11.71
CA CYS A 105 10.24 11.83 12.97
C CYS A 105 9.57 10.46 13.21
N MET A 106 9.45 9.67 12.14
CA MET A 106 8.88 8.32 12.15
C MET A 106 9.98 7.27 11.92
N PRO A 107 9.77 6.00 12.29
CA PRO A 107 10.78 4.97 12.09
C PRO A 107 11.04 4.71 10.60
N THR A 108 12.31 4.56 10.25
CA THR A 108 12.73 4.08 8.94
C THR A 108 12.58 2.57 8.83
N MET A 109 12.57 2.05 7.61
CA MET A 109 12.49 0.62 7.33
C MET A 109 13.63 0.23 6.38
N ASP A 110 14.23 -0.95 6.61
CA ASP A 110 15.18 -1.50 5.65
C ASP A 110 14.52 -1.57 4.26
N PRO A 111 15.14 -1.00 3.20
CA PRO A 111 14.60 -1.07 1.84
C PRO A 111 14.31 -2.50 1.36
N ASP A 112 15.08 -3.51 1.80
CA ASP A 112 14.84 -4.90 1.43
C ASP A 112 13.59 -5.45 2.15
N MET A 113 13.37 -5.08 3.41
CA MET A 113 12.13 -5.40 4.15
C MET A 113 10.90 -4.76 3.48
N TYR A 114 11.01 -3.50 3.07
CA TYR A 114 9.94 -2.81 2.33
C TYR A 114 9.60 -3.52 1.00
N LEU A 115 10.63 -3.91 0.23
CA LEU A 115 10.44 -4.65 -1.02
C LEU A 115 9.86 -6.05 -0.79
N GLU A 116 10.25 -6.73 0.28
CA GLU A 116 9.70 -8.03 0.66
C GLU A 116 8.20 -7.93 0.95
N ALA A 117 7.75 -6.90 1.70
CA ALA A 117 6.35 -6.65 1.96
C ALA A 117 5.54 -6.42 0.67
N LEU A 118 6.07 -5.60 -0.26
CA LEU A 118 5.45 -5.36 -1.56
C LEU A 118 5.32 -6.64 -2.40
N ASN A 119 6.40 -7.43 -2.48
CA ASN A 119 6.39 -8.68 -3.23
C ASN A 119 5.40 -9.68 -2.62
N ALA A 120 5.34 -9.78 -1.30
CA ALA A 120 4.45 -10.70 -0.60
C ALA A 120 2.98 -10.40 -0.89
N ILE A 121 2.55 -9.14 -0.72
CA ILE A 121 1.14 -8.78 -0.99
C ILE A 121 0.79 -8.93 -2.47
N VAL A 122 1.67 -8.54 -3.40
CA VAL A 122 1.40 -8.68 -4.84
C VAL A 122 1.36 -10.14 -5.26
N ASN A 123 2.16 -11.01 -4.67
CA ASN A 123 2.07 -12.45 -4.94
C ASN A 123 0.73 -13.04 -4.47
N VAL A 124 0.20 -12.60 -3.33
CA VAL A 124 -1.14 -13.00 -2.84
C VAL A 124 -2.23 -12.46 -3.75
N GLU A 125 -2.10 -11.21 -4.20
CA GLU A 125 -3.06 -10.48 -5.02
C GLU A 125 -2.74 -10.51 -6.53
N ARG A 126 -1.94 -11.47 -6.98
CA ARG A 126 -1.50 -11.60 -8.37
C ARG A 126 -2.64 -11.48 -9.38
N ASP A 127 -3.77 -12.09 -9.07
CA ASP A 127 -4.96 -12.08 -9.93
C ASP A 127 -5.70 -10.75 -9.97
N TRP A 128 -5.34 -9.80 -9.09
CA TRP A 128 -5.86 -8.43 -9.09
C TRP A 128 -5.03 -7.48 -9.95
N VAL A 129 -3.85 -7.91 -10.44
CA VAL A 129 -3.08 -7.14 -11.41
C VAL A 129 -3.78 -7.22 -12.77
N PRO A 130 -4.33 -6.11 -13.30
CA PRO A 130 -5.14 -6.14 -14.52
C PRO A 130 -4.35 -6.60 -15.74
N HIS A 131 -5.06 -7.10 -16.76
CA HIS A 131 -4.50 -7.58 -18.02
C HIS A 131 -4.56 -6.55 -19.14
N ALA A 132 -5.51 -5.61 -19.10
CA ALA A 132 -5.71 -4.65 -20.17
C ALA A 132 -4.52 -3.69 -20.30
N TYR A 133 -4.17 -3.34 -21.54
CA TYR A 133 -3.10 -2.38 -21.81
C TYR A 133 -3.37 -1.01 -21.15
N GLY A 134 -2.34 -0.43 -20.53
CA GLY A 134 -2.43 0.85 -19.82
C GLY A 134 -3.04 0.77 -18.43
N THR A 135 -3.36 -0.44 -17.95
CA THR A 135 -3.82 -0.67 -16.58
C THR A 135 -2.69 -1.10 -15.65
N SER A 136 -2.92 -1.08 -14.35
CA SER A 136 -1.95 -1.50 -13.33
C SER A 136 -2.64 -1.79 -12.01
N LEU A 137 -1.99 -2.52 -11.12
CA LEU A 137 -2.35 -2.57 -9.72
C LEU A 137 -1.59 -1.46 -8.97
N VAL A 138 -2.31 -0.47 -8.47
CA VAL A 138 -1.75 0.57 -7.60
C VAL A 138 -1.50 -0.02 -6.23
N LEU A 139 -0.31 0.23 -5.70
CA LEU A 139 0.08 -0.11 -4.34
C LEU A 139 0.19 1.19 -3.54
N ARG A 140 -0.48 1.24 -2.40
CA ARG A 140 -0.47 2.35 -1.46
C ARG A 140 0.11 1.92 -0.12
N PRO A 141 1.44 1.86 0.00
CA PRO A 141 2.08 1.77 1.30
C PRO A 141 1.79 3.05 2.10
N ALA A 142 1.38 2.90 3.34
CA ALA A 142 1.15 4.00 4.26
C ALA A 142 1.59 3.61 5.67
N MET A 143 2.00 4.57 6.46
CA MET A 143 2.32 4.41 7.88
C MET A 143 1.65 5.52 8.67
N ILE A 144 0.94 5.14 9.73
CA ILE A 144 0.21 6.04 10.60
C ILE A 144 0.68 5.89 12.05
N ALA A 145 0.70 7.00 12.78
CA ALA A 145 1.00 7.03 14.20
C ALA A 145 -0.23 6.62 15.02
N VAL A 146 -0.10 5.54 15.82
CA VAL A 146 -1.24 4.91 16.52
C VAL A 146 -1.19 5.01 18.04
N ASP A 147 -0.21 5.73 18.62
CA ASP A 147 -0.20 5.98 20.07
C ASP A 147 -1.49 6.70 20.49
N PRO A 148 -2.18 6.21 21.53
CA PRO A 148 -3.34 6.88 22.09
C PRO A 148 -2.89 8.00 23.06
N PHE A 149 -2.42 9.13 22.51
CA PHE A 149 -1.85 10.22 23.30
C PHE A 149 -2.16 11.60 22.70
N LEU A 150 -2.72 12.50 23.47
CA LEU A 150 -3.11 13.86 23.04
C LEU A 150 -2.01 14.93 23.22
N GLY A 151 -0.87 14.58 23.81
CA GLY A 151 0.27 15.48 23.94
C GLY A 151 1.05 15.63 22.64
N VAL A 152 1.76 16.75 22.46
CA VAL A 152 2.56 17.03 21.27
C VAL A 152 3.94 16.40 21.42
N HIS A 153 4.14 15.24 20.82
CA HIS A 153 5.44 14.57 20.70
C HIS A 153 5.39 13.57 19.53
N PRO A 154 6.53 13.16 18.97
CA PRO A 154 6.54 12.05 17.99
C PRO A 154 5.95 10.80 18.63
N SER A 155 5.14 10.07 17.86
CA SER A 155 4.59 8.78 18.30
C SER A 155 5.71 7.75 18.52
N SER A 156 5.48 6.80 19.41
CA SER A 156 6.36 5.64 19.59
C SER A 156 5.83 4.37 18.92
N ARG A 157 4.52 4.37 18.56
CA ARG A 157 3.86 3.21 17.96
C ARG A 157 3.27 3.57 16.61
N TYR A 158 3.52 2.70 15.62
CA TYR A 158 3.07 2.92 14.25
C TYR A 158 2.48 1.66 13.66
N LEU A 159 1.54 1.85 12.73
CA LEU A 159 1.00 0.81 11.87
C LEU A 159 1.40 1.12 10.43
N PHE A 160 2.16 0.21 9.81
CA PHE A 160 2.42 0.18 8.38
C PHE A 160 1.42 -0.73 7.70
N PHE A 161 0.87 -0.28 6.57
CA PHE A 161 -0.03 -1.11 5.77
C PHE A 161 0.12 -0.84 4.27
N ILE A 162 -0.25 -1.82 3.45
CA ILE A 162 -0.26 -1.69 2.00
C ILE A 162 -1.64 -2.06 1.48
N LEU A 163 -2.28 -1.13 0.76
CA LEU A 163 -3.51 -1.36 0.03
C LEU A 163 -3.20 -1.56 -1.45
N CYS A 164 -3.97 -2.43 -2.10
CA CYS A 164 -3.87 -2.70 -3.53
C CYS A 164 -5.18 -2.34 -4.23
N ALA A 165 -5.09 -1.61 -5.36
CA ALA A 165 -6.25 -1.14 -6.10
C ALA A 165 -6.01 -1.26 -7.62
N PRO A 166 -6.80 -2.05 -8.38
CA PRO A 166 -6.70 -2.05 -9.83
C PRO A 166 -7.09 -0.68 -10.38
N SER A 167 -6.29 -0.18 -11.33
CA SER A 167 -6.44 1.16 -11.88
C SER A 167 -6.25 1.19 -13.38
N GLY A 168 -7.05 2.02 -14.05
CA GLY A 168 -6.88 2.41 -15.43
C GLY A 168 -5.86 3.53 -15.62
N ALA A 169 -5.85 4.14 -16.81
CA ALA A 169 -5.04 5.31 -17.10
C ALA A 169 -5.40 6.48 -16.16
N TYR A 170 -4.39 7.14 -15.61
CA TYR A 170 -4.61 8.27 -14.68
C TYR A 170 -5.25 9.47 -15.41
N PHE A 171 -4.77 9.77 -16.61
CA PHE A 171 -5.31 10.85 -17.46
C PHE A 171 -6.26 10.28 -18.52
N LYS A 172 -7.43 10.92 -18.71
CA LYS A 172 -8.42 10.52 -19.72
C LYS A 172 -7.86 10.56 -21.15
N ASN A 173 -6.92 11.46 -21.42
CA ASN A 173 -6.30 11.67 -22.73
C ASN A 173 -5.03 10.81 -22.94
N GLY A 174 -4.79 9.82 -22.08
CA GLY A 174 -3.61 8.94 -22.16
C GLY A 174 -2.30 9.68 -21.98
N MET A 175 -1.40 9.57 -22.96
CA MET A 175 -0.05 10.17 -22.93
C MET A 175 0.02 11.57 -23.52
N ASN A 176 -1.09 12.16 -23.91
CA ASN A 176 -1.11 13.54 -24.43
C ASN A 176 -0.74 14.54 -23.32
N PRO A 177 -0.02 15.63 -23.65
CA PRO A 177 0.30 16.67 -22.69
C PRO A 177 -0.97 17.26 -22.07
N VAL A 178 -0.88 17.60 -20.77
CA VAL A 178 -1.94 18.31 -20.04
C VAL A 178 -1.45 19.69 -19.65
N ASN A 179 -2.34 20.67 -19.67
CA ASN A 179 -2.06 22.00 -19.13
C ASN A 179 -2.25 21.97 -17.61
N ILE A 180 -1.31 22.54 -16.88
CA ILE A 180 -1.30 22.66 -15.43
C ILE A 180 -1.58 24.10 -15.07
#